data_cbe84ec8c5c49b531e0cfa8bda9e0713
#
_entry.id   cbe84ec8c5c49b531e0cfa8bda9e0713
#
_cell.length_a   1.000
_cell.length_b   1.000
_cell.length_c   1.000
_cell.angle_alpha   90.00
_cell.angle_beta   90.00
_cell.angle_gamma   90.00
#
_symmetry.space_group_name_H-M   'P 1'
#
loop_
_entity.id
_entity.type
_entity.pdbx_description
1 polymer ?
#
loop_
_entity_poly.entity_id
_entity_poly.type
_entity_poly.pdbx_seq_one_letter_code
_entity_poly.pdbx_strand_id
1 'polypeptide(L)'
;MTLFQRIIYIIRFFYNLPLSIILFIGNLYADLTKLIDRKSYETFWEEILQNRVNTRISKSIKISENQKIKFYIPNKISSYRVKTFFSKEPDTLEWIRKKGGNEKVLYDIGANMGIYSIYYAKMFKSQVFAFEPSFTNLDLLVKNINLNLLTNQVNVISNPLSKKFTISNLFQKKSSPGLAGTTFNNNFVKKKMATTNKDSTLNQVEYNTLGLSIDSLMDLNIIKKPDLLKIDVDGTEVDIIEGCQNTIKESKRISILIETSEETESSIKKTFTSLGLTKKSQIRNNEIWEK
;
A
#
# COMPACT_ATOMS: atom_id res chain seq x y z
N MET A 1 -23.20 -46.43 7.08
CA MET A 1 -22.25 -45.31 6.89
C MET A 1 -20.96 -45.64 7.59
N THR A 2 -19.86 -45.71 6.88
CA THR A 2 -18.53 -45.98 7.47
C THR A 2 -18.12 -44.79 8.36
N LEU A 3 -17.19 -44.99 9.28
CA LEU A 3 -16.65 -43.93 10.15
C LEU A 3 -16.15 -42.74 9.28
N PHE A 4 -15.49 -43.03 8.17
CA PHE A 4 -14.99 -42.03 7.23
C PHE A 4 -16.14 -41.19 6.60
N GLN A 5 -17.25 -41.83 6.20
CA GLN A 5 -18.42 -41.11 5.69
C GLN A 5 -19.08 -40.22 6.75
N ARG A 6 -19.09 -40.66 8.02
CA ARG A 6 -19.58 -39.83 9.13
C ARG A 6 -18.71 -38.61 9.37
N ILE A 7 -17.39 -38.77 9.32
CA ILE A 7 -16.42 -37.67 9.44
C ILE A 7 -16.62 -36.64 8.32
N ILE A 8 -16.72 -37.11 7.07
CA ILE A 8 -16.96 -36.19 5.91
C ILE A 8 -18.30 -35.46 6.05
N TYR A 9 -19.36 -36.15 6.55
CA TYR A 9 -20.64 -35.50 6.76
C TYR A 9 -20.57 -34.41 7.84
N ILE A 10 -19.89 -34.67 8.94
CA ILE A 10 -19.65 -33.69 10.01
C ILE A 10 -18.85 -32.49 9.47
N ILE A 11 -17.76 -32.72 8.72
CA ILE A 11 -16.95 -31.67 8.12
C ILE A 11 -17.81 -30.81 7.16
N ARG A 12 -18.62 -31.43 6.30
CA ARG A 12 -19.53 -30.72 5.38
C ARG A 12 -20.61 -29.94 6.13
N PHE A 13 -21.13 -30.46 7.23
CA PHE A 13 -22.09 -29.76 8.07
C PHE A 13 -21.49 -28.46 8.63
N PHE A 14 -20.29 -28.53 9.24
CA PHE A 14 -19.61 -27.35 9.76
C PHE A 14 -19.14 -26.38 8.65
N TYR A 15 -18.75 -26.90 7.49
CA TYR A 15 -18.36 -26.06 6.34
C TYR A 15 -19.52 -25.21 5.80
N ASN A 16 -20.75 -25.73 5.86
CA ASN A 16 -21.95 -25.02 5.38
C ASN A 16 -22.64 -24.17 6.46
N LEU A 17 -22.17 -24.20 7.71
CA LEU A 17 -22.71 -23.32 8.74
C LEU A 17 -22.34 -21.87 8.46
N PRO A 18 -23.30 -20.91 8.59
CA PRO A 18 -22.98 -19.50 8.60
C PRO A 18 -21.88 -19.19 9.62
N LEU A 19 -20.93 -18.31 9.26
CA LEU A 19 -19.83 -17.93 10.14
C LEU A 19 -20.31 -17.42 11.50
N SER A 20 -21.49 -16.79 11.54
CA SER A 20 -22.16 -16.33 12.76
C SER A 20 -22.48 -17.47 13.74
N ILE A 21 -22.90 -18.64 13.22
CA ILE A 21 -23.21 -19.80 14.05
C ILE A 21 -21.92 -20.44 14.59
N ILE A 22 -20.87 -20.52 13.75
CA ILE A 22 -19.56 -21.03 14.19
C ILE A 22 -18.97 -20.14 15.28
N LEU A 23 -19.08 -18.82 15.12
CA LEU A 23 -18.65 -17.86 16.13
C LEU A 23 -19.49 -17.93 17.41
N PHE A 24 -20.80 -18.14 17.29
CA PHE A 24 -21.69 -18.33 18.44
C PHE A 24 -21.33 -19.58 19.25
N ILE A 25 -21.11 -20.72 18.57
CA ILE A 25 -20.66 -21.96 19.21
C ILE A 25 -19.30 -21.78 19.87
N GLY A 26 -18.36 -21.10 19.20
CA GLY A 26 -17.04 -20.77 19.75
C GLY A 26 -17.13 -19.89 21.00
N ASN A 27 -17.99 -18.87 20.99
CA ASN A 27 -18.21 -18.01 22.16
C ASN A 27 -18.85 -18.80 23.33
N LEU A 28 -19.85 -19.63 23.05
CA LEU A 28 -20.48 -20.47 24.06
C LEU A 28 -19.50 -21.45 24.70
N TYR A 29 -18.62 -22.08 23.88
CA TYR A 29 -17.56 -22.93 24.38
C TYR A 29 -16.56 -22.15 25.25
N ALA A 30 -16.17 -20.95 24.81
CA ALA A 30 -15.27 -20.09 25.55
C ALA A 30 -15.88 -19.62 26.88
N ASP A 31 -17.18 -19.29 26.92
CA ASP A 31 -17.86 -18.91 28.15
C ASP A 31 -17.99 -20.09 29.15
N LEU A 32 -18.20 -21.31 28.63
CA LEU A 32 -18.20 -22.52 29.44
C LEU A 32 -16.81 -22.84 30.02
N THR A 33 -15.77 -22.71 29.22
CA THR A 33 -14.38 -22.92 29.68
C THR A 33 -13.96 -21.87 30.71
N LYS A 34 -14.41 -20.63 30.59
CA LYS A 34 -14.18 -19.57 31.58
C LYS A 34 -14.78 -19.87 32.96
N LEU A 35 -15.92 -20.56 32.96
CA LEU A 35 -16.58 -21.01 34.22
C LEU A 35 -15.82 -22.15 34.90
N ILE A 36 -15.11 -22.98 34.11
CA ILE A 36 -14.40 -24.15 34.63
C ILE A 36 -12.92 -23.79 34.92
N ASP A 37 -12.25 -23.10 34.01
CA ASP A 37 -10.84 -22.71 34.14
C ASP A 37 -10.52 -21.47 33.27
N ARG A 38 -10.20 -20.35 33.94
CA ARG A 38 -9.85 -19.09 33.30
C ARG A 38 -8.63 -19.20 32.42
N LYS A 39 -7.66 -20.03 32.79
CA LYS A 39 -6.42 -20.19 32.01
C LYS A 39 -6.69 -20.87 30.65
N SER A 40 -7.54 -21.89 30.63
CA SER A 40 -7.95 -22.55 29.39
C SER A 40 -8.76 -21.60 28.48
N TYR A 41 -9.56 -20.69 29.04
CA TYR A 41 -10.24 -19.65 28.28
C TYR A 41 -9.26 -18.69 27.59
N GLU A 42 -8.28 -18.18 28.34
CA GLU A 42 -7.27 -17.24 27.82
C GLU A 42 -6.44 -17.93 26.71
N THR A 43 -5.95 -19.15 26.94
CA THR A 43 -5.20 -19.96 25.95
C THR A 43 -5.99 -20.21 24.67
N PHE A 44 -7.27 -20.54 24.78
CA PHE A 44 -8.16 -20.76 23.61
C PHE A 44 -8.26 -19.51 22.74
N TRP A 45 -8.47 -18.34 23.34
CA TRP A 45 -8.55 -17.10 22.59
C TRP A 45 -7.22 -16.66 22.02
N GLU A 46 -6.12 -16.87 22.75
CA GLU A 46 -4.77 -16.64 22.23
C GLU A 46 -4.47 -17.49 20.99
N GLU A 47 -4.79 -18.78 21.01
CA GLU A 47 -4.62 -19.67 19.87
C GLU A 47 -5.48 -19.26 18.67
N ILE A 48 -6.75 -18.90 18.89
CA ILE A 48 -7.64 -18.41 17.83
C ILE A 48 -7.09 -17.11 17.23
N LEU A 49 -6.65 -16.17 18.05
CA LEU A 49 -6.09 -14.91 17.60
C LEU A 49 -4.78 -15.13 16.84
N GLN A 50 -3.87 -15.96 17.35
CA GLN A 50 -2.62 -16.30 16.69
C GLN A 50 -2.86 -17.03 15.37
N ASN A 51 -3.79 -17.96 15.31
CA ASN A 51 -4.15 -18.65 14.06
C ASN A 51 -4.78 -17.69 13.05
N ARG A 52 -5.59 -16.71 13.45
CA ARG A 52 -6.11 -15.67 12.56
C ARG A 52 -5.02 -14.75 12.02
N VAL A 53 -4.07 -14.34 12.87
CA VAL A 53 -2.92 -13.54 12.47
C VAL A 53 -2.02 -14.32 11.50
N ASN A 54 -1.89 -15.64 11.71
CA ASN A 54 -1.06 -16.52 10.88
C ASN A 54 -1.79 -17.03 9.62
N THR A 55 -3.10 -16.84 9.47
CA THR A 55 -3.82 -17.24 8.25
C THR A 55 -3.45 -16.31 7.09
N ARG A 56 -2.39 -16.68 6.38
CA ARG A 56 -1.88 -15.96 5.20
C ARG A 56 -2.72 -16.26 3.97
N ILE A 57 -3.96 -15.78 3.96
CA ILE A 57 -4.81 -15.88 2.77
C ILE A 57 -4.21 -15.02 1.68
N SER A 58 -3.92 -15.61 0.52
CA SER A 58 -3.43 -14.89 -0.65
C SER A 58 -4.35 -15.07 -1.84
N LYS A 59 -4.34 -14.08 -2.75
CA LYS A 59 -4.99 -14.16 -4.06
C LYS A 59 -4.00 -13.95 -5.17
N SER A 60 -4.20 -14.68 -6.27
CA SER A 60 -3.42 -14.54 -7.50
C SER A 60 -4.19 -13.71 -8.52
N ILE A 61 -3.47 -12.85 -9.24
CA ILE A 61 -3.94 -12.10 -10.39
C ILE A 61 -3.12 -12.55 -11.60
N LYS A 62 -3.79 -12.93 -12.69
CA LYS A 62 -3.14 -13.21 -13.98
C LYS A 62 -2.88 -11.88 -14.69
N ILE A 63 -1.62 -11.53 -14.94
CA ILE A 63 -1.22 -10.27 -15.59
C ILE A 63 -0.85 -10.46 -17.06
N SER A 64 -0.52 -11.69 -17.46
CA SER A 64 -0.36 -12.15 -18.85
C SER A 64 -0.65 -13.65 -18.93
N GLU A 65 -0.54 -14.26 -20.12
CA GLU A 65 -0.76 -15.70 -20.27
C GLU A 65 0.10 -16.54 -19.34
N ASN A 66 1.38 -16.16 -19.19
CA ASN A 66 2.38 -16.92 -18.46
C ASN A 66 2.79 -16.29 -17.11
N GLN A 67 2.19 -15.15 -16.72
CA GLN A 67 2.61 -14.46 -15.51
C GLN A 67 1.44 -14.22 -14.56
N LYS A 68 1.70 -14.52 -13.29
CA LYS A 68 0.79 -14.24 -12.17
C LYS A 68 1.52 -13.48 -11.09
N ILE A 69 0.80 -12.60 -10.41
CA ILE A 69 1.23 -11.95 -9.17
C ILE A 69 0.31 -12.38 -8.04
N LYS A 70 0.85 -12.44 -6.82
CA LYS A 70 0.12 -12.89 -5.63
C LYS A 70 0.13 -11.80 -4.57
N PHE A 71 -0.96 -11.65 -3.84
CA PHE A 71 -1.07 -10.70 -2.74
C PHE A 71 -1.69 -11.35 -1.53
N TYR A 72 -1.11 -11.12 -0.36
CA TYR A 72 -1.78 -11.39 0.92
C TYR A 72 -2.97 -10.45 1.08
N ILE A 73 -4.07 -11.01 1.59
CA ILE A 73 -5.34 -10.29 1.80
C ILE A 73 -5.84 -10.49 3.24
N PRO A 74 -5.14 -9.90 4.24
CA PRO A 74 -5.47 -10.09 5.65
C PRO A 74 -6.84 -9.52 6.05
N ASN A 75 -7.42 -8.64 5.22
CA ASN A 75 -8.68 -7.97 5.51
C ASN A 75 -9.50 -7.67 4.24
N LYS A 76 -10.70 -7.08 4.42
CA LYS A 76 -11.60 -6.71 3.33
C LYS A 76 -11.00 -5.64 2.41
N ILE A 77 -10.19 -4.70 2.95
CA ILE A 77 -9.59 -3.60 2.20
C ILE A 77 -8.57 -4.13 1.20
N SER A 78 -7.61 -4.92 1.66
CA SER A 78 -6.61 -5.56 0.80
C SER A 78 -7.25 -6.51 -0.21
N SER A 79 -8.31 -7.25 0.20
CA SER A 79 -9.10 -8.08 -0.72
C SER A 79 -9.79 -7.25 -1.81
N TYR A 80 -10.35 -6.09 -1.47
CA TYR A 80 -10.98 -5.17 -2.42
C TYR A 80 -9.95 -4.63 -3.44
N ARG A 81 -8.79 -4.15 -2.97
CA ARG A 81 -7.72 -3.67 -3.85
C ARG A 81 -7.25 -4.72 -4.86
N VAL A 82 -7.14 -5.98 -4.42
CA VAL A 82 -6.78 -7.11 -5.30
C VAL A 82 -7.90 -7.44 -6.28
N LYS A 83 -9.16 -7.44 -5.85
CA LYS A 83 -10.31 -7.70 -6.72
C LYS A 83 -10.49 -6.63 -7.80
N THR A 84 -10.17 -5.39 -7.48
CA THR A 84 -10.33 -4.23 -8.38
C THR A 84 -9.04 -3.85 -9.09
N PHE A 85 -8.04 -4.73 -9.11
CA PHE A 85 -6.71 -4.47 -9.68
C PHE A 85 -6.77 -3.84 -11.08
N PHE A 86 -7.58 -4.37 -11.99
CA PHE A 86 -7.69 -3.86 -13.35
C PHE A 86 -8.72 -2.75 -13.54
N SER A 87 -9.61 -2.54 -12.58
CA SER A 87 -10.78 -1.65 -12.75
C SER A 87 -10.75 -0.38 -11.91
N LYS A 88 -9.97 -0.35 -10.82
CA LYS A 88 -9.92 0.84 -9.95
C LYS A 88 -9.18 1.99 -10.61
N GLU A 89 -7.99 1.71 -11.11
CA GLU A 89 -7.09 2.69 -11.74
C GLU A 89 -6.48 2.11 -13.03
N PRO A 90 -7.31 1.87 -14.08
CA PRO A 90 -6.84 1.29 -15.34
C PRO A 90 -5.84 2.18 -16.08
N ASP A 91 -5.94 3.49 -15.92
CA ASP A 91 -5.03 4.51 -16.42
C ASP A 91 -3.60 4.37 -15.86
N THR A 92 -3.47 4.10 -14.57
CA THR A 92 -2.16 3.83 -13.94
C THR A 92 -1.50 2.59 -14.54
N LEU A 93 -2.26 1.51 -14.72
CA LEU A 93 -1.75 0.29 -15.35
C LEU A 93 -1.40 0.49 -16.82
N GLU A 94 -2.18 1.29 -17.55
CA GLU A 94 -1.90 1.64 -18.94
C GLU A 94 -0.65 2.50 -19.06
N TRP A 95 -0.49 3.51 -18.21
CA TRP A 95 0.73 4.32 -18.14
C TRP A 95 1.96 3.45 -17.85
N ILE A 96 1.88 2.53 -16.87
CA ILE A 96 2.95 1.58 -16.58
C ILE A 96 3.29 0.75 -17.82
N ARG A 97 2.31 0.22 -18.54
CA ARG A 97 2.53 -0.60 -19.74
C ARG A 97 3.17 0.19 -20.88
N LYS A 98 2.73 1.45 -21.08
CA LYS A 98 3.22 2.30 -22.17
C LYS A 98 4.61 2.89 -21.91
N LYS A 99 4.90 3.26 -20.66
CA LYS A 99 6.11 3.98 -20.30
C LYS A 99 7.19 3.12 -19.67
N GLY A 100 6.78 2.01 -19.05
CA GLY A 100 7.69 1.03 -18.47
C GLY A 100 8.58 0.35 -19.51
N GLY A 101 9.57 -0.39 -19.05
CA GLY A 101 10.48 -1.15 -19.89
C GLY A 101 11.60 -1.76 -19.07
N ASN A 102 12.33 -2.69 -19.71
CA ASN A 102 13.53 -3.26 -19.12
C ASN A 102 14.55 -2.14 -18.90
N GLU A 103 15.30 -2.25 -17.80
CA GLU A 103 16.34 -1.29 -17.37
C GLU A 103 15.81 0.09 -16.91
N LYS A 104 14.52 0.37 -17.03
CA LYS A 104 13.92 1.59 -16.51
C LYS A 104 13.58 1.47 -15.03
N VAL A 105 13.82 2.52 -14.28
CA VAL A 105 13.57 2.61 -12.83
C VAL A 105 12.23 3.28 -12.55
N LEU A 106 11.38 2.59 -11.78
CA LEU A 106 10.12 3.17 -11.26
C LEU A 106 10.30 3.62 -9.81
N TYR A 107 9.86 4.82 -9.50
CA TYR A 107 9.57 5.25 -8.13
C TYR A 107 8.05 5.18 -7.90
N ASP A 108 7.65 4.34 -6.95
CA ASP A 108 6.24 4.18 -6.53
C ASP A 108 6.08 4.83 -5.15
N ILE A 109 5.66 6.10 -5.15
CA ILE A 109 5.51 6.91 -3.94
C ILE A 109 4.06 6.78 -3.45
N GLY A 110 3.91 6.31 -2.19
CA GLY A 110 2.64 5.83 -1.67
C GLY A 110 2.35 4.40 -2.14
N ALA A 111 3.37 3.51 -2.05
CA ALA A 111 3.28 2.16 -2.59
C ALA A 111 2.20 1.28 -1.94
N ASN A 112 1.75 1.62 -0.74
CA ASN A 112 0.74 0.89 0.02
C ASN A 112 1.11 -0.59 0.14
N MET A 113 0.27 -1.53 -0.29
CA MET A 113 0.56 -2.97 -0.29
C MET A 113 1.39 -3.44 -1.50
N GLY A 114 1.88 -2.54 -2.34
CA GLY A 114 2.79 -2.81 -3.45
C GLY A 114 2.14 -3.24 -4.76
N ILE A 115 0.90 -2.85 -5.01
CA ILE A 115 0.17 -3.26 -6.22
C ILE A 115 0.94 -2.89 -7.49
N TYR A 116 1.34 -1.63 -7.63
CA TYR A 116 2.02 -1.13 -8.83
C TYR A 116 3.50 -1.50 -8.85
N SER A 117 4.17 -1.45 -7.70
CA SER A 117 5.56 -1.89 -7.54
C SER A 117 5.76 -3.33 -8.01
N ILE A 118 4.92 -4.26 -7.53
CA ILE A 118 5.01 -5.69 -7.86
C ILE A 118 4.62 -5.94 -9.32
N TYR A 119 3.57 -5.24 -9.81
CA TYR A 119 3.18 -5.33 -11.20
C TYR A 119 4.30 -4.91 -12.14
N TYR A 120 4.91 -3.74 -11.89
CA TYR A 120 6.03 -3.23 -12.69
C TYR A 120 7.23 -4.18 -12.68
N ALA A 121 7.69 -4.55 -11.48
CA ALA A 121 8.85 -5.41 -11.31
C ALA A 121 8.64 -6.79 -11.98
N LYS A 122 7.42 -7.34 -11.92
CA LYS A 122 7.10 -8.62 -12.56
C LYS A 122 7.01 -8.53 -14.07
N MET A 123 6.42 -7.43 -14.59
CA MET A 123 6.28 -7.21 -16.03
C MET A 123 7.62 -7.01 -16.73
N PHE A 124 8.49 -6.16 -16.17
CA PHE A 124 9.68 -5.67 -16.86
C PHE A 124 10.99 -6.23 -16.28
N LYS A 125 10.94 -7.00 -15.18
CA LYS A 125 12.14 -7.46 -14.45
C LYS A 125 13.09 -6.32 -14.06
N SER A 126 12.54 -5.12 -13.89
CA SER A 126 13.26 -3.86 -13.67
C SER A 126 13.17 -3.40 -12.23
N GLN A 127 14.00 -2.44 -11.86
CA GLN A 127 14.09 -1.94 -10.49
C GLN A 127 12.94 -1.00 -10.14
N VAL A 128 12.48 -1.14 -8.91
CA VAL A 128 11.49 -0.26 -8.28
C VAL A 128 12.04 0.24 -6.96
N PHE A 129 11.85 1.52 -6.67
CA PHE A 129 11.96 2.08 -5.33
C PHE A 129 10.55 2.38 -4.83
N ALA A 130 10.10 1.60 -3.86
CA ALA A 130 8.77 1.68 -3.27
C ALA A 130 8.83 2.45 -1.96
N PHE A 131 8.17 3.61 -1.89
CA PHE A 131 8.14 4.47 -0.71
C PHE A 131 6.80 4.31 0.01
N GLU A 132 6.84 3.79 1.25
CA GLU A 132 5.64 3.56 2.05
C GLU A 132 5.95 3.75 3.55
N PRO A 133 5.51 4.86 4.17
CA PRO A 133 5.84 5.15 5.57
C PRO A 133 4.89 4.49 6.58
N SER A 134 3.69 4.05 6.17
CA SER A 134 2.75 3.40 7.09
C SER A 134 3.23 2.00 7.46
N PHE A 135 3.50 1.75 8.73
CA PHE A 135 4.03 0.46 9.19
C PHE A 135 3.11 -0.74 8.88
N THR A 136 1.79 -0.56 8.86
CA THR A 136 0.85 -1.64 8.51
C THR A 136 0.86 -1.95 7.02
N ASN A 137 1.02 -0.94 6.18
CA ASN A 137 1.17 -1.10 4.74
C ASN A 137 2.56 -1.64 4.40
N LEU A 138 3.60 -1.14 5.07
CA LEU A 138 4.98 -1.60 4.93
C LEU A 138 5.12 -3.11 5.20
N ASP A 139 4.55 -3.61 6.30
CA ASP A 139 4.53 -5.05 6.60
C ASP A 139 3.90 -5.85 5.46
N LEU A 140 2.76 -5.38 4.95
CA LEU A 140 2.06 -6.05 3.85
C LEU A 140 2.81 -5.93 2.51
N LEU A 141 3.42 -4.79 2.22
CA LEU A 141 4.27 -4.55 1.06
C LEU A 141 5.45 -5.54 1.02
N VAL A 142 6.21 -5.62 2.11
CA VAL A 142 7.37 -6.51 2.24
C VAL A 142 6.95 -7.98 2.09
N LYS A 143 5.85 -8.39 2.73
CA LYS A 143 5.28 -9.74 2.59
C LYS A 143 4.90 -10.05 1.14
N ASN A 144 4.29 -9.09 0.43
CA ASN A 144 3.89 -9.25 -0.96
C ASN A 144 5.09 -9.32 -1.91
N ILE A 145 6.14 -8.53 -1.69
CA ILE A 145 7.40 -8.61 -2.45
C ILE A 145 8.01 -10.01 -2.32
N ASN A 146 8.13 -10.51 -1.09
CA ASN A 146 8.65 -11.86 -0.82
C ASN A 146 7.79 -12.96 -1.46
N LEU A 147 6.46 -12.85 -1.36
CA LEU A 147 5.52 -13.81 -1.96
C LEU A 147 5.67 -13.93 -3.49
N ASN A 148 6.15 -12.88 -4.14
CA ASN A 148 6.40 -12.84 -5.59
C ASN A 148 7.86 -13.05 -5.98
N LEU A 149 8.77 -13.27 -5.03
CA LEU A 149 10.22 -13.44 -5.23
C LEU A 149 10.86 -12.23 -5.93
N LEU A 150 10.53 -11.02 -5.48
CA LEU A 150 10.94 -9.76 -6.11
C LEU A 150 11.88 -8.91 -5.22
N THR A 151 12.53 -9.52 -4.23
CA THR A 151 13.43 -8.82 -3.29
C THR A 151 14.66 -8.18 -3.95
N ASN A 152 15.07 -8.69 -5.11
CA ASN A 152 16.19 -8.11 -5.88
C ASN A 152 15.76 -6.98 -6.82
N GLN A 153 14.46 -6.83 -7.10
CA GLN A 153 13.91 -5.81 -7.99
C GLN A 153 13.27 -4.65 -7.23
N VAL A 154 12.66 -4.90 -6.06
CA VAL A 154 11.92 -3.89 -5.32
C VAL A 154 12.68 -3.50 -4.06
N ASN A 155 13.19 -2.28 -4.03
CA ASN A 155 13.82 -1.66 -2.88
C ASN A 155 12.74 -0.89 -2.10
N VAL A 156 12.61 -1.14 -0.81
CA VAL A 156 11.61 -0.50 0.03
C VAL A 156 12.25 0.60 0.86
N ILE A 157 11.64 1.79 0.84
CA ILE A 157 12.03 2.93 1.67
C ILE A 157 10.85 3.27 2.58
N SER A 158 11.05 3.04 3.88
CA SER A 158 10.01 3.16 4.90
C SER A 158 9.84 4.57 5.46
N ASN A 159 10.70 5.50 5.08
CA ASN A 159 10.60 6.89 5.50
C ASN A 159 9.62 7.68 4.64
N PRO A 160 8.83 8.59 5.21
CA PRO A 160 8.02 9.51 4.43
C PRO A 160 8.91 10.44 3.60
N LEU A 161 8.43 10.79 2.40
CA LEU A 161 9.08 11.80 1.58
C LEU A 161 8.63 13.20 1.98
N SER A 162 9.54 14.16 1.84
CA SER A 162 9.39 15.56 2.19
C SER A 162 10.28 16.42 1.30
N LYS A 163 10.17 17.73 1.42
CA LYS A 163 11.04 18.66 0.66
C LYS A 163 12.51 18.64 1.08
N LYS A 164 12.82 18.20 2.30
CA LYS A 164 14.19 18.12 2.84
C LYS A 164 14.25 17.13 4.01
N PHE A 165 15.46 16.78 4.44
CA PHE A 165 15.63 16.07 5.71
C PHE A 165 14.99 16.84 6.85
N THR A 166 14.06 16.21 7.54
CA THR A 166 13.37 16.81 8.68
C THR A 166 12.79 15.75 9.59
N ILE A 167 12.73 16.02 10.90
CA ILE A 167 11.94 15.21 11.83
C ILE A 167 10.61 15.91 11.99
N SER A 168 9.53 15.22 11.70
CA SER A 168 8.19 15.73 11.85
C SER A 168 7.17 14.61 12.10
N ASN A 169 5.95 15.00 12.31
CA ASN A 169 4.86 14.13 12.65
C ASN A 169 4.34 13.33 11.45
N LEU A 170 4.28 12.01 11.59
CA LEU A 170 3.54 11.13 10.72
C LEU A 170 2.20 10.80 11.39
N PHE A 171 1.12 11.11 10.72
CA PHE A 171 -0.25 10.82 11.15
C PHE A 171 -0.89 9.79 10.25
N GLN A 172 -1.53 8.79 10.84
CA GLN A 172 -2.31 7.78 10.16
C GLN A 172 -3.71 7.71 10.78
N LYS A 173 -4.74 7.96 9.95
CA LYS A 173 -6.14 8.00 10.39
C LYS A 173 -6.63 6.69 10.98
N LYS A 174 -6.23 5.56 10.40
CA LYS A 174 -6.53 4.21 10.87
C LYS A 174 -5.36 3.29 10.60
N SER A 175 -4.97 2.52 11.60
CA SER A 175 -3.95 1.48 11.44
C SER A 175 -4.60 0.20 10.93
N SER A 176 -4.60 0.00 9.61
CA SER A 176 -5.12 -1.21 8.96
C SER A 176 -4.41 -1.47 7.63
N PRO A 177 -3.93 -2.70 7.38
CA PRO A 177 -3.22 -3.05 6.15
C PRO A 177 -4.04 -2.73 4.88
N GLY A 178 -3.40 -2.06 3.92
CA GLY A 178 -4.01 -1.67 2.65
C GLY A 178 -4.85 -0.39 2.69
N LEU A 179 -4.96 0.28 3.84
CA LEU A 179 -5.70 1.54 3.96
C LEU A 179 -4.83 2.73 3.51
N ALA A 180 -5.46 3.73 2.89
CA ALA A 180 -4.93 5.07 2.68
C ALA A 180 -5.19 5.95 3.91
N GLY A 181 -4.71 7.18 3.91
CA GLY A 181 -4.93 8.13 5.01
C GLY A 181 -3.72 8.25 5.92
N THR A 182 -2.51 8.30 5.32
CA THR A 182 -1.26 8.60 6.00
C THR A 182 -0.72 9.92 5.48
N THR A 183 -0.42 10.87 6.36
CA THR A 183 0.16 12.16 5.99
C THR A 183 1.36 12.51 6.87
N PHE A 184 2.34 13.20 6.30
CA PHE A 184 3.56 13.63 7.01
C PHE A 184 3.68 15.15 6.98
N ASN A 185 3.97 15.77 8.13
CA ASN A 185 4.21 17.20 8.28
C ASN A 185 3.09 18.11 7.73
N ASN A 186 1.85 17.61 7.61
CA ASN A 186 0.72 18.37 7.08
C ASN A 186 -0.40 18.48 8.11
N ASN A 187 -0.35 19.56 8.91
CA ASN A 187 -1.34 19.82 9.95
C ASN A 187 -2.76 20.09 9.41
N PHE A 188 -2.89 20.62 8.19
CA PHE A 188 -4.19 20.85 7.56
C PHE A 188 -4.86 19.52 7.18
N VAL A 189 -4.13 18.66 6.48
CA VAL A 189 -4.63 17.33 6.11
C VAL A 189 -4.91 16.49 7.36
N LYS A 190 -4.03 16.56 8.37
CA LYS A 190 -4.24 15.91 9.67
C LYS A 190 -5.57 16.35 10.30
N LYS A 191 -5.85 17.64 10.37
CA LYS A 191 -7.11 18.16 10.92
C LYS A 191 -8.31 17.69 10.11
N LYS A 192 -8.25 17.76 8.76
CA LYS A 192 -9.31 17.27 7.86
C LYS A 192 -9.59 15.78 8.07
N MET A 193 -8.55 14.95 8.21
CA MET A 193 -8.69 13.52 8.47
C MET A 193 -9.27 13.20 9.85
N ALA A 194 -8.88 13.95 10.88
CA ALA A 194 -9.33 13.75 12.25
C ALA A 194 -10.82 14.10 12.45
N THR A 195 -11.33 15.13 11.77
CA THR A 195 -12.70 15.65 11.96
C THR A 195 -13.78 14.78 11.31
N THR A 196 -13.45 13.92 10.36
CA THR A 196 -14.43 13.14 9.58
C THR A 196 -15.05 11.96 10.32
N ASN A 197 -14.62 11.63 11.55
CA ASN A 197 -15.25 10.57 12.38
C ASN A 197 -15.02 10.85 13.87
N LYS A 198 -16.05 11.25 14.57
CA LYS A 198 -16.02 11.48 16.03
C LYS A 198 -15.80 10.21 16.88
N ASP A 199 -16.01 9.01 16.33
CA ASP A 199 -15.98 7.73 17.08
C ASP A 199 -14.69 6.91 16.94
N SER A 200 -13.61 7.42 16.30
CA SER A 200 -12.47 6.58 15.96
C SER A 200 -11.10 7.05 16.44
N THR A 201 -11.01 7.66 17.62
CA THR A 201 -9.69 8.01 18.21
C THR A 201 -8.86 6.77 18.56
N LEU A 202 -9.50 5.64 18.84
CA LEU A 202 -8.85 4.38 19.28
C LEU A 202 -7.92 3.73 18.23
N ASN A 203 -8.01 4.10 16.95
CA ASN A 203 -7.21 3.50 15.87
C ASN A 203 -6.33 4.50 15.13
N GLN A 204 -6.25 5.74 15.60
CA GLN A 204 -5.34 6.74 15.05
C GLN A 204 -3.93 6.48 15.59
N VAL A 205 -2.94 6.64 14.71
CA VAL A 205 -1.53 6.52 15.08
C VAL A 205 -0.83 7.80 14.69
N GLU A 206 -0.01 8.30 15.61
CA GLU A 206 0.76 9.51 15.42
C GLU A 206 2.11 9.39 16.11
N TYR A 207 3.20 9.69 15.39
CA TYR A 207 4.55 9.69 15.94
C TYR A 207 5.49 10.54 15.08
N ASN A 208 6.59 10.99 15.69
CA ASN A 208 7.63 11.71 14.98
C ASN A 208 8.57 10.73 14.28
N THR A 209 8.90 11.03 13.03
CA THR A 209 9.85 10.23 12.23
C THR A 209 10.68 11.14 11.31
N LEU A 210 11.73 10.56 10.73
CA LEU A 210 12.59 11.25 9.78
C LEU A 210 11.95 11.24 8.38
N GLY A 211 11.70 12.42 7.83
CA GLY A 211 11.35 12.62 6.43
C GLY A 211 12.58 12.82 5.57
N LEU A 212 12.56 12.32 4.35
CA LEU A 212 13.65 12.35 3.37
C LEU A 212 13.22 13.13 2.12
N SER A 213 14.20 13.71 1.39
CA SER A 213 13.93 14.19 0.04
C SER A 213 14.57 13.28 -1.00
N ILE A 214 13.94 13.18 -2.16
CA ILE A 214 14.50 12.39 -3.28
C ILE A 214 15.84 12.96 -3.71
N ASP A 215 15.96 14.29 -3.82
CA ASP A 215 17.22 14.94 -4.20
C ASP A 215 18.35 14.57 -3.24
N SER A 216 18.11 14.58 -1.92
CA SER A 216 19.12 14.16 -0.95
C SER A 216 19.51 12.68 -1.06
N LEU A 217 18.57 11.79 -1.36
CA LEU A 217 18.85 10.38 -1.58
C LEU A 217 19.66 10.16 -2.86
N MET A 218 19.42 10.99 -3.89
CA MET A 218 20.19 10.99 -5.13
C MET A 218 21.63 11.50 -4.91
N ASP A 219 21.79 12.62 -4.20
CA ASP A 219 23.10 13.20 -3.86
C ASP A 219 23.98 12.21 -3.08
N LEU A 220 23.38 11.43 -2.21
CA LEU A 220 24.04 10.37 -1.45
C LEU A 220 24.26 9.07 -2.24
N ASN A 221 23.82 8.99 -3.49
CA ASN A 221 23.88 7.80 -4.34
C ASN A 221 23.21 6.56 -3.73
N ILE A 222 22.17 6.75 -2.91
CA ILE A 222 21.43 5.66 -2.26
C ILE A 222 20.43 5.03 -3.23
N ILE A 223 19.87 5.84 -4.14
CA ILE A 223 18.86 5.42 -5.11
C ILE A 223 19.30 5.72 -6.54
N LYS A 224 18.83 4.94 -7.50
CA LYS A 224 19.10 5.16 -8.93
C LYS A 224 18.13 6.18 -9.50
N LYS A 225 18.57 6.97 -10.50
CA LYS A 225 17.74 7.95 -11.19
C LYS A 225 16.45 7.32 -11.73
N PRO A 226 15.28 7.94 -11.50
CA PRO A 226 14.01 7.41 -11.99
C PRO A 226 13.79 7.74 -13.47
N ASP A 227 13.18 6.81 -14.20
CA ASP A 227 12.57 7.04 -15.51
C ASP A 227 11.06 7.28 -15.38
N LEU A 228 10.44 6.65 -14.37
CA LEU A 228 9.05 6.77 -14.05
C LEU A 228 8.88 7.17 -12.59
N LEU A 229 7.98 8.12 -12.35
CA LEU A 229 7.65 8.60 -11.00
C LEU A 229 6.13 8.55 -10.81
N LYS A 230 5.63 7.68 -9.94
CA LYS A 230 4.23 7.68 -9.50
C LYS A 230 4.16 8.35 -8.13
N ILE A 231 3.28 9.35 -8.01
CA ILE A 231 3.02 10.05 -6.75
C ILE A 231 1.51 9.92 -6.44
N ASP A 232 1.20 9.17 -5.39
CA ASP A 232 -0.17 8.91 -4.95
C ASP A 232 -0.15 8.83 -3.42
N VAL A 233 -0.25 9.98 -2.79
CA VAL A 233 -0.16 10.17 -1.35
C VAL A 233 -1.32 11.06 -0.86
N ASP A 234 -1.47 11.18 0.46
CA ASP A 234 -2.59 11.89 1.05
C ASP A 234 -2.17 13.32 1.46
N GLY A 235 -2.00 14.22 0.46
CA GLY A 235 -1.85 15.67 0.64
C GLY A 235 -0.44 16.18 0.92
N THR A 236 0.60 15.41 0.57
CA THR A 236 2.01 15.83 0.66
C THR A 236 2.71 15.89 -0.70
N GLU A 237 1.93 15.88 -1.80
CA GLU A 237 2.44 15.86 -3.18
C GLU A 237 3.35 17.05 -3.47
N VAL A 238 2.97 18.26 -3.02
CA VAL A 238 3.75 19.49 -3.24
C VAL A 238 5.12 19.41 -2.53
N ASP A 239 5.14 18.99 -1.27
CA ASP A 239 6.38 18.84 -0.51
C ASP A 239 7.32 17.79 -1.16
N ILE A 240 6.74 16.70 -1.68
CA ILE A 240 7.49 15.65 -2.39
C ILE A 240 8.08 16.19 -3.69
N ILE A 241 7.30 16.94 -4.48
CA ILE A 241 7.78 17.57 -5.70
C ILE A 241 8.88 18.58 -5.41
N GLU A 242 8.73 19.39 -4.36
CA GLU A 242 9.78 20.33 -3.93
C GLU A 242 11.08 19.59 -3.55
N GLY A 243 10.98 18.39 -2.97
CA GLY A 243 12.11 17.55 -2.59
C GLY A 243 12.71 16.70 -3.73
N CYS A 244 12.19 16.82 -4.95
CA CYS A 244 12.71 16.10 -6.13
C CYS A 244 12.94 16.99 -7.35
N GLN A 245 12.98 18.31 -7.17
CA GLN A 245 13.12 19.27 -8.28
C GLN A 245 14.42 19.11 -9.05
N ASN A 246 15.53 18.92 -8.38
CA ASN A 246 16.83 18.72 -9.04
C ASN A 246 16.84 17.42 -9.83
N THR A 247 16.34 16.33 -9.23
CA THR A 247 16.20 15.03 -9.90
C THR A 247 15.37 15.15 -11.18
N ILE A 248 14.23 15.85 -11.14
CA ILE A 248 13.39 16.09 -12.32
C ILE A 248 14.11 17.00 -13.32
N LYS A 249 14.72 18.10 -12.88
CA LYS A 249 15.40 19.07 -13.72
C LYS A 249 16.53 18.43 -14.53
N GLU A 250 17.33 17.59 -13.89
CA GLU A 250 18.45 16.88 -14.48
C GLU A 250 18.05 15.66 -15.33
N SER A 251 16.79 15.22 -15.24
CA SER A 251 16.30 14.13 -16.06
C SER A 251 16.12 14.59 -17.51
N LYS A 252 16.76 13.90 -18.45
CA LYS A 252 16.56 14.14 -19.89
C LYS A 252 15.21 13.60 -20.37
N ARG A 253 14.75 12.52 -19.75
CA ARG A 253 13.45 11.86 -20.02
C ARG A 253 12.90 11.34 -18.71
N ILE A 254 11.72 11.77 -18.35
CA ILE A 254 10.99 11.29 -17.19
C ILE A 254 9.49 11.34 -17.48
N SER A 255 8.77 10.33 -17.05
CA SER A 255 7.30 10.32 -17.08
C SER A 255 6.76 10.25 -15.66
N ILE A 256 5.91 11.19 -15.29
CA ILE A 256 5.35 11.35 -13.95
C ILE A 256 3.85 11.13 -14.02
N LEU A 257 3.34 10.21 -13.23
CA LEU A 257 1.92 10.08 -12.93
C LEU A 257 1.68 10.56 -11.50
N ILE A 258 0.80 11.54 -11.35
CA ILE A 258 0.50 12.14 -10.05
C ILE A 258 -1.00 12.25 -9.82
N GLU A 259 -1.47 11.85 -8.63
CA GLU A 259 -2.82 12.18 -8.18
C GLU A 259 -2.86 13.62 -7.68
N THR A 260 -3.80 14.43 -8.18
CA THR A 260 -3.96 15.84 -7.82
C THR A 260 -5.32 16.08 -7.17
N SER A 261 -5.39 17.10 -6.32
CA SER A 261 -6.62 17.63 -5.77
C SER A 261 -6.83 19.07 -6.25
N GLU A 262 -8.04 19.62 -6.10
CA GLU A 262 -8.33 21.04 -6.41
C GLU A 262 -7.36 21.99 -5.70
N GLU A 263 -6.92 21.63 -4.48
CA GLU A 263 -6.02 22.46 -3.67
C GLU A 263 -4.57 22.40 -4.18
N THR A 264 -4.14 21.28 -4.79
CA THR A 264 -2.73 21.06 -5.20
C THR A 264 -2.47 21.26 -6.69
N GLU A 265 -3.49 21.13 -7.56
CA GLU A 265 -3.36 21.14 -9.03
C GLU A 265 -2.62 22.38 -9.54
N SER A 266 -3.02 23.58 -9.10
CA SER A 266 -2.41 24.83 -9.58
C SER A 266 -0.92 24.96 -9.25
N SER A 267 -0.53 24.56 -8.02
CA SER A 267 0.86 24.59 -7.56
C SER A 267 1.71 23.56 -8.32
N ILE A 268 1.19 22.35 -8.47
CA ILE A 268 1.85 21.26 -9.20
C ILE A 268 2.09 21.65 -10.67
N LYS A 269 1.05 22.16 -11.34
CA LYS A 269 1.14 22.62 -12.73
C LYS A 269 2.21 23.70 -12.90
N LYS A 270 2.23 24.71 -12.02
CA LYS A 270 3.24 25.77 -12.06
C LYS A 270 4.66 25.22 -11.92
N THR A 271 4.87 24.33 -10.94
CA THR A 271 6.18 23.74 -10.68
C THR A 271 6.63 22.86 -11.83
N PHE A 272 5.79 21.94 -12.31
CA PHE A 272 6.16 21.03 -13.39
C PHE A 272 6.43 21.77 -14.71
N THR A 273 5.65 22.81 -15.04
CA THR A 273 5.92 23.64 -16.20
C THR A 273 7.27 24.35 -16.09
N SER A 274 7.61 24.89 -14.91
CA SER A 274 8.92 25.56 -14.69
C SER A 274 10.11 24.58 -14.78
N LEU A 275 9.88 23.28 -14.51
CA LEU A 275 10.87 22.21 -14.64
C LEU A 275 10.97 21.64 -16.07
N GLY A 276 10.18 22.19 -17.01
CA GLY A 276 10.18 21.79 -18.42
C GLY A 276 9.32 20.55 -18.73
N LEU A 277 8.42 20.17 -17.83
CA LEU A 277 7.45 19.10 -18.06
C LEU A 277 6.23 19.62 -18.82
N THR A 278 5.64 18.77 -19.65
CA THR A 278 4.39 19.00 -20.38
C THR A 278 3.33 18.02 -19.92
N LYS A 279 2.12 18.51 -19.60
CA LYS A 279 0.97 17.65 -19.30
C LYS A 279 0.52 16.94 -20.55
N LYS A 280 0.49 15.61 -20.52
CA LYS A 280 0.11 14.75 -21.65
C LYS A 280 -1.34 14.30 -21.58
N SER A 281 -1.83 14.02 -20.39
CA SER A 281 -3.21 13.61 -20.18
C SER A 281 -3.64 13.84 -18.73
N GLN A 282 -4.95 13.86 -18.54
CA GLN A 282 -5.60 13.81 -17.23
C GLN A 282 -6.76 12.85 -17.30
N ILE A 283 -6.81 11.90 -16.36
CA ILE A 283 -7.90 10.95 -16.23
C ILE A 283 -8.34 10.96 -14.77
N ARG A 284 -9.53 11.50 -14.50
CA ARG A 284 -10.01 11.78 -13.14
C ARG A 284 -9.02 12.71 -12.42
N ASN A 285 -8.49 12.27 -11.27
CA ASN A 285 -7.52 13.00 -10.47
C ASN A 285 -6.06 12.69 -10.85
N ASN A 286 -5.83 11.74 -11.78
CA ASN A 286 -4.50 11.37 -12.23
C ASN A 286 -4.06 12.23 -13.40
N GLU A 287 -2.92 12.88 -13.28
CA GLU A 287 -2.27 13.64 -14.34
C GLU A 287 -0.98 12.94 -14.77
N ILE A 288 -0.73 12.93 -16.10
CA ILE A 288 0.51 12.42 -16.66
C ILE A 288 1.29 13.58 -17.24
N TRP A 289 2.53 13.74 -16.76
CA TRP A 289 3.47 14.77 -17.17
C TRP A 289 4.75 14.15 -17.71
N GLU A 290 5.33 14.73 -18.76
CA GLU A 290 6.53 14.18 -19.42
C GLU A 290 7.53 15.28 -19.82
N LYS A 291 8.80 14.87 -19.79
CA LYS A 291 9.93 15.63 -20.30
C LYS A 291 10.68 14.82 -21.33
#